data_ace646a0957d1ebf851ab28b9736023d
#
_entry.id   ace646a0957d1ebf851ab28b9736023d
#
_cell.length_a   1.000
_cell.length_b   1.000
_cell.length_c   1.000
_cell.angle_alpha   90.00
_cell.angle_beta   90.00
_cell.angle_gamma   90.00
#
_symmetry.space_group_name_H-M   'P 1'
#
loop_
_entity.id
_entity.type
_entity.pdbx_description
1 polymer ?
#
loop_
_entity_poly.entity_id
_entity_poly.type
_entity_poly.pdbx_seq_one_letter_code
_entity_poly.pdbx_strand_id
1 'polypeptide(L)'
;GRTGVLTPIAIVEPIDIDGSTVGRASLHNIDILQQTLHSSGWKGQKVEIYKANMIIPQIYSAEQDDDRTKLYFDYPHTCPVCGGRTEVRKDTNTNNLYCTNADCEGKLINKLDHFCGKKGLDIKGLSKATLEKLIEWGWVSELVDIYKLAEYQNEWIQKPGFGAKSVANILTAIEASKSPTLQAFISSLGIPLIGKSMSKELVKSINSYEEFRKMVDEKFDFSHLDGFADSKTEAIWNFDYRQADAVYEAVKPLQAEEAVDNQNSLAGYTIVITGKLVNFKNRGQLQAAIEAKGGKVVGSVSNNTDFLINNDNKSNSAKNVAAQKLNIPIITESEFTERFL
;
A
#
# COMPACT_ATOMS: atom_id res chain seq x y z
N GLY A 1 -6.86 13.18 0.77
CA GLY A 1 -6.76 11.73 0.63
C GLY A 1 -7.61 11.20 -0.52
N ARG A 2 -7.45 9.91 -0.90
CA ARG A 2 -8.20 9.28 -2.02
C ARG A 2 -9.71 9.26 -1.82
N THR A 3 -10.17 9.28 -0.58
CA THR A 3 -11.59 9.34 -0.23
C THR A 3 -12.13 10.76 -0.14
N GLY A 4 -11.27 11.77 -0.30
CA GLY A 4 -11.61 13.19 -0.16
C GLY A 4 -11.38 13.77 1.23
N VAL A 5 -10.87 12.98 2.19
CA VAL A 5 -10.53 13.49 3.53
C VAL A 5 -9.47 14.58 3.42
N LEU A 6 -9.73 15.71 4.09
CA LEU A 6 -8.78 16.79 4.33
C LEU A 6 -8.27 16.67 5.76
N THR A 7 -6.98 16.36 5.90
CA THR A 7 -6.34 16.24 7.21
C THR A 7 -5.76 17.58 7.62
N PRO A 8 -6.13 18.14 8.78
CA PRO A 8 -5.58 19.40 9.27
C PRO A 8 -4.11 19.21 9.69
N ILE A 9 -3.29 20.20 9.33
CA ILE A 9 -1.85 20.25 9.66
C ILE A 9 -1.55 21.63 10.23
N ALA A 10 -0.93 21.69 11.40
CA ALA A 10 -0.39 22.93 11.93
C ALA A 10 0.94 23.25 11.23
N ILE A 11 1.05 24.48 10.71
CA ILE A 11 2.30 25.06 10.26
C ILE A 11 2.83 25.92 11.39
N VAL A 12 4.05 25.62 11.84
CA VAL A 12 4.67 26.27 12.99
C VAL A 12 6.00 26.92 12.61
N GLU A 13 6.50 27.81 13.44
CA GLU A 13 7.87 28.30 13.29
C GLU A 13 8.82 27.09 13.38
N PRO A 14 9.78 26.97 12.45
CA PRO A 14 10.70 25.84 12.46
C PRO A 14 11.48 25.74 13.78
N ILE A 15 11.45 24.58 14.39
CA ILE A 15 12.16 24.27 15.65
C ILE A 15 12.94 22.96 15.49
N ASP A 16 14.15 22.90 16.05
CA ASP A 16 14.95 21.68 16.04
C ASP A 16 14.55 20.77 17.21
N ILE A 17 14.15 19.55 16.88
CA ILE A 17 13.78 18.51 17.84
C ILE A 17 14.53 17.24 17.45
N ASP A 18 15.34 16.70 18.38
CA ASP A 18 16.10 15.45 18.20
C ASP A 18 16.85 15.38 16.84
N GLY A 19 17.58 16.45 16.52
CA GLY A 19 18.46 16.52 15.36
C GLY A 19 17.73 16.67 13.99
N SER A 20 16.47 17.06 13.98
CA SER A 20 15.78 17.44 12.76
C SER A 20 14.87 18.65 12.95
N THR A 21 14.80 19.51 11.94
CA THR A 21 13.98 20.72 11.93
C THR A 21 12.51 20.37 11.64
N VAL A 22 11.62 20.73 12.54
CA VAL A 22 10.17 20.51 12.47
C VAL A 22 9.47 21.84 12.19
N GLY A 23 8.78 21.95 11.07
CA GLY A 23 7.94 23.11 10.67
C GLY A 23 6.46 22.74 10.49
N ARG A 24 6.09 21.48 10.67
CA ARG A 24 4.71 20.99 10.49
C ARG A 24 4.40 19.89 11.49
N ALA A 25 3.18 19.91 12.05
CA ALA A 25 2.68 18.85 12.92
C ALA A 25 1.25 18.45 12.51
N SER A 26 0.93 17.17 12.55
CA SER A 26 -0.42 16.68 12.23
C SER A 26 -1.39 17.00 13.36
N LEU A 27 -2.61 17.41 12.98
CA LEU A 27 -3.76 17.54 13.87
C LEU A 27 -4.82 16.46 13.60
N HIS A 28 -4.48 15.45 12.81
CA HIS A 28 -5.21 14.22 12.53
C HIS A 28 -6.61 14.39 11.96
N ASN A 29 -7.55 14.96 12.72
CA ASN A 29 -8.96 15.18 12.38
C ASN A 29 -9.53 16.39 13.12
N ILE A 30 -10.79 16.71 12.89
CA ILE A 30 -11.46 17.87 13.49
C ILE A 30 -11.51 17.76 15.02
N ASP A 31 -11.81 16.57 15.56
CA ASP A 31 -11.93 16.39 17.01
C ASP A 31 -10.58 16.60 17.71
N ILE A 32 -9.51 16.02 17.19
CA ILE A 32 -8.15 16.20 17.71
C ILE A 32 -7.70 17.66 17.57
N LEU A 33 -8.00 18.30 16.43
CA LEU A 33 -7.73 19.72 16.25
C LEU A 33 -8.39 20.55 17.36
N GLN A 34 -9.70 20.37 17.56
CA GLN A 34 -10.46 21.12 18.55
C GLN A 34 -10.00 20.83 19.98
N GLN A 35 -9.73 19.56 20.29
CA GLN A 35 -9.23 19.15 21.60
C GLN A 35 -7.83 19.72 21.89
N THR A 36 -6.93 19.67 20.92
CA THR A 36 -5.52 20.07 21.10
C THR A 36 -5.36 21.58 21.12
N LEU A 37 -6.09 22.32 20.29
CA LEU A 37 -6.01 23.77 20.16
C LEU A 37 -7.06 24.52 21.00
N HIS A 38 -7.84 23.82 21.81
CA HIS A 38 -8.90 24.36 22.65
C HIS A 38 -9.93 25.18 21.83
N SER A 39 -10.41 24.63 20.73
CA SER A 39 -11.36 25.16 19.77
C SER A 39 -10.78 25.06 18.33
N SER A 40 -10.61 26.17 17.62
CA SER A 40 -10.10 26.13 16.24
C SER A 40 -8.66 26.65 16.09
N GLY A 41 -8.05 27.13 17.15
CA GLY A 41 -6.71 27.74 17.12
C GLY A 41 -6.69 29.14 16.48
N TRP A 42 -5.59 29.83 16.58
CA TRP A 42 -5.36 31.15 15.99
C TRP A 42 -3.91 31.33 15.52
N LYS A 43 -3.70 32.33 14.67
CA LYS A 43 -2.35 32.64 14.20
C LYS A 43 -1.48 33.19 15.34
N GLY A 44 -0.32 32.57 15.55
CA GLY A 44 0.61 32.96 16.62
C GLY A 44 0.34 32.27 17.97
N GLN A 45 -0.61 31.32 18.03
CA GLN A 45 -0.82 30.47 19.21
C GLN A 45 0.45 29.70 19.52
N LYS A 46 0.88 29.72 20.77
CA LYS A 46 2.02 28.93 21.24
C LYS A 46 1.60 27.48 21.42
N VAL A 47 2.40 26.58 20.91
CA VAL A 47 2.18 25.12 20.97
C VAL A 47 3.44 24.40 21.43
N GLU A 48 3.25 23.33 22.17
CA GLU A 48 4.30 22.39 22.51
C GLU A 48 4.30 21.23 21.52
N ILE A 49 5.45 20.93 20.94
CA ILE A 49 5.60 19.88 19.91
C ILE A 49 6.54 18.80 20.43
N TYR A 50 6.17 17.55 20.15
CA TYR A 50 7.02 16.40 20.41
C TYR A 50 7.02 15.46 19.19
N LYS A 51 7.95 14.51 19.14
CA LYS A 51 7.96 13.45 18.12
C LYS A 51 7.38 12.17 18.69
N ALA A 52 6.18 11.79 18.25
CA ALA A 52 5.61 10.49 18.55
C ALA A 52 6.48 9.40 17.89
N ASN A 53 6.80 8.35 18.66
CA ASN A 53 7.69 7.27 18.21
C ASN A 53 9.05 7.77 17.68
N MET A 54 9.55 8.90 18.18
CA MET A 54 10.82 9.55 17.78
C MET A 54 10.86 10.06 16.33
N ILE A 55 9.75 10.00 15.59
CA ILE A 55 9.70 10.28 14.13
C ILE A 55 8.63 11.31 13.79
N ILE A 56 7.41 11.16 14.29
CA ILE A 56 6.23 11.89 13.80
C ILE A 56 5.94 13.11 14.67
N PRO A 57 6.08 14.36 14.14
CA PRO A 57 5.76 15.57 14.90
C PRO A 57 4.26 15.66 15.21
N GLN A 58 3.95 15.88 16.48
CA GLN A 58 2.61 16.08 16.99
C GLN A 58 2.57 17.25 17.97
N ILE A 59 1.43 17.90 18.10
CA ILE A 59 1.22 18.91 19.13
C ILE A 59 0.80 18.20 20.41
N TYR A 60 1.52 18.46 21.50
CA TYR A 60 1.21 17.94 22.82
C TYR A 60 0.19 18.81 23.54
N SER A 61 0.42 20.14 23.53
CA SER A 61 -0.45 21.13 24.16
C SER A 61 -0.41 22.43 23.39
N ALA A 62 -1.40 23.28 23.62
CA ALA A 62 -1.48 24.63 23.08
C ALA A 62 -1.86 25.62 24.16
N GLU A 63 -1.39 26.87 24.01
CA GLU A 63 -1.76 27.96 24.85
C GLU A 63 -3.28 28.18 24.84
N GLN A 64 -3.88 28.31 26.01
CA GLN A 64 -5.28 28.70 26.15
C GLN A 64 -5.37 30.22 26.20
N ASP A 65 -6.40 30.76 25.56
CA ASP A 65 -6.66 32.20 25.62
C ASP A 65 -8.15 32.47 25.74
N ASP A 66 -8.50 33.28 26.72
CA ASP A 66 -9.85 33.75 26.96
C ASP A 66 -10.15 35.07 26.20
N ASP A 67 -9.20 35.60 25.43
CA ASP A 67 -9.36 36.85 24.67
C ASP A 67 -10.23 36.64 23.43
N ARG A 68 -11.48 37.09 23.54
CA ARG A 68 -12.48 37.02 22.45
C ARG A 68 -12.17 37.94 21.26
N THR A 69 -11.07 38.68 21.28
CA THR A 69 -10.66 39.57 20.16
C THR A 69 -9.85 38.83 19.11
N LYS A 70 -9.38 37.59 19.37
CA LYS A 70 -8.59 36.81 18.44
C LYS A 70 -9.46 36.19 17.33
N LEU A 71 -8.95 36.25 16.10
CA LEU A 71 -9.51 35.56 14.96
C LEU A 71 -9.13 34.09 15.01
N TYR A 72 -10.08 33.25 15.36
CA TYR A 72 -9.92 31.80 15.31
C TYR A 72 -9.98 31.29 13.87
N PHE A 73 -9.20 30.26 13.58
CA PHE A 73 -9.31 29.58 12.31
C PHE A 73 -10.56 28.71 12.29
N ASP A 74 -11.30 28.78 11.20
CA ASP A 74 -12.33 27.81 10.86
C ASP A 74 -11.75 26.83 9.82
N TYR A 75 -12.33 25.63 9.74
CA TYR A 75 -11.95 24.71 8.67
C TYR A 75 -12.54 25.21 7.33
N PRO A 76 -11.82 24.96 6.22
CA PRO A 76 -12.23 25.51 4.93
C PRO A 76 -13.57 24.95 4.47
N HIS A 77 -14.51 25.81 4.07
CA HIS A 77 -15.78 25.43 3.45
C HIS A 77 -15.64 25.01 1.99
N THR A 78 -14.48 25.26 1.40
CA THR A 78 -14.12 24.88 0.04
C THR A 78 -12.84 24.07 0.02
N CYS A 79 -12.80 23.07 -0.87
CA CYS A 79 -11.62 22.23 -1.03
C CYS A 79 -10.45 23.05 -1.59
N PRO A 80 -9.25 23.03 -0.98
CA PRO A 80 -8.10 23.80 -1.44
C PRO A 80 -7.54 23.34 -2.78
N VAL A 81 -7.97 22.17 -3.29
CA VAL A 81 -7.50 21.61 -4.57
C VAL A 81 -8.46 21.96 -5.71
N CYS A 82 -9.77 21.70 -5.53
CA CYS A 82 -10.73 21.82 -6.62
C CYS A 82 -11.75 22.95 -6.43
N GLY A 83 -11.71 23.70 -5.32
CA GLY A 83 -12.71 24.74 -4.99
C GLY A 83 -14.11 24.21 -4.65
N GLY A 84 -14.34 22.90 -4.76
CA GLY A 84 -15.62 22.28 -4.43
C GLY A 84 -15.96 22.38 -2.95
N ARG A 85 -17.24 22.22 -2.60
CA ARG A 85 -17.71 22.29 -1.21
C ARG A 85 -17.06 21.23 -0.34
N THR A 86 -16.81 21.58 0.92
CA THR A 86 -16.40 20.64 1.97
C THR A 86 -17.52 20.43 2.98
N GLU A 87 -17.52 19.29 3.64
CA GLU A 87 -18.45 18.98 4.74
C GLU A 87 -17.76 18.14 5.82
N VAL A 88 -18.21 18.32 7.05
CA VAL A 88 -17.79 17.44 8.17
C VAL A 88 -18.68 16.21 8.18
N ARG A 89 -18.04 15.04 8.19
CA ARG A 89 -18.71 13.74 8.34
C ARG A 89 -18.18 13.02 9.56
N LYS A 90 -19.06 12.34 10.26
CA LYS A 90 -18.68 11.47 11.37
C LYS A 90 -18.38 10.06 10.85
N ASP A 91 -17.12 9.66 10.96
CA ASP A 91 -16.69 8.31 10.62
C ASP A 91 -16.51 7.51 11.92
N THR A 92 -17.32 6.50 12.12
CA THR A 92 -17.32 5.70 13.35
C THR A 92 -17.42 6.60 14.58
N ASN A 93 -16.31 7.07 15.14
CA ASN A 93 -16.25 7.92 16.34
C ASN A 93 -15.48 9.23 16.14
N THR A 94 -15.11 9.62 14.92
CA THR A 94 -14.32 10.82 14.63
C THR A 94 -14.95 11.70 13.57
N ASN A 95 -14.85 13.02 13.75
CA ASN A 95 -15.27 13.99 12.77
C ASN A 95 -14.12 14.32 11.82
N ASN A 96 -14.33 14.08 10.53
CA ASN A 96 -13.39 14.35 9.46
C ASN A 96 -13.98 15.35 8.47
N LEU A 97 -13.12 16.20 7.89
CA LEU A 97 -13.50 17.12 6.83
C LEU A 97 -13.34 16.44 5.47
N TYR A 98 -14.35 16.53 4.61
CA TYR A 98 -14.37 15.89 3.30
C TYR A 98 -14.64 16.89 2.19
N CYS A 99 -13.92 16.75 1.07
CA CYS A 99 -14.33 17.34 -0.20
C CYS A 99 -15.48 16.54 -0.79
N THR A 100 -16.59 17.23 -1.12
CA THR A 100 -17.79 16.57 -1.69
C THR A 100 -17.72 16.38 -3.19
N ASN A 101 -16.81 17.08 -3.90
CA ASN A 101 -16.65 16.92 -5.34
C ASN A 101 -16.12 15.51 -5.68
N ALA A 102 -16.89 14.75 -6.46
CA ALA A 102 -16.51 13.41 -6.91
C ALA A 102 -15.26 13.45 -7.82
N ASP A 103 -15.16 14.49 -8.68
CA ASP A 103 -14.14 14.66 -9.70
C ASP A 103 -12.95 15.51 -9.22
N CYS A 104 -12.73 15.57 -7.91
CA CYS A 104 -11.60 16.31 -7.34
C CYS A 104 -10.26 15.69 -7.75
N GLU A 105 -9.38 16.46 -8.40
CA GLU A 105 -8.03 16.03 -8.76
C GLU A 105 -7.24 15.50 -7.55
N GLY A 106 -7.45 16.08 -6.36
CA GLY A 106 -6.82 15.59 -5.14
C GLY A 106 -7.29 14.18 -4.74
N LYS A 107 -8.49 13.76 -5.14
CA LYS A 107 -8.93 12.37 -5.00
C LYS A 107 -8.31 11.49 -6.05
N LEU A 108 -8.32 11.93 -7.32
CA LEU A 108 -7.75 11.19 -8.45
C LEU A 108 -6.29 10.88 -8.24
N ILE A 109 -5.46 11.89 -7.95
CA ILE A 109 -4.02 11.71 -7.74
C ILE A 109 -3.72 10.70 -6.60
N ASN A 110 -4.48 10.74 -5.51
CA ASN A 110 -4.27 9.81 -4.40
C ASN A 110 -4.83 8.41 -4.68
N LYS A 111 -5.86 8.26 -5.54
CA LYS A 111 -6.31 6.95 -6.05
C LYS A 111 -5.24 6.32 -6.94
N LEU A 112 -4.69 7.09 -7.89
CA LEU A 112 -3.63 6.66 -8.79
C LEU A 112 -2.35 6.30 -8.03
N ASP A 113 -1.91 7.13 -7.06
CA ASP A 113 -0.73 6.85 -6.22
C ASP A 113 -0.91 5.56 -5.40
N HIS A 114 -2.12 5.29 -4.91
CA HIS A 114 -2.41 4.03 -4.23
C HIS A 114 -2.41 2.86 -5.22
N PHE A 115 -3.07 3.00 -6.36
CA PHE A 115 -3.20 1.96 -7.39
C PHE A 115 -1.84 1.56 -7.96
N CYS A 116 -1.04 2.56 -8.38
CA CYS A 116 0.27 2.34 -8.99
C CYS A 116 1.37 2.07 -7.95
N GLY A 117 1.17 2.45 -6.69
CA GLY A 117 2.20 2.39 -5.66
C GLY A 117 2.39 1.01 -5.05
N LYS A 118 3.32 0.92 -4.07
CA LYS A 118 3.66 -0.33 -3.35
C LYS A 118 2.49 -0.98 -2.62
N LYS A 119 1.45 -0.22 -2.29
CA LYS A 119 0.23 -0.72 -1.64
C LYS A 119 -0.75 -1.34 -2.63
N GLY A 120 -0.62 -1.00 -3.91
CA GLY A 120 -1.39 -1.53 -5.03
C GLY A 120 -0.53 -2.44 -5.91
N LEU A 121 -0.44 -2.13 -7.20
CA LEU A 121 0.22 -2.94 -8.23
C LEU A 121 1.74 -2.74 -8.33
N ASP A 122 2.32 -1.82 -7.56
CA ASP A 122 3.77 -1.51 -7.51
C ASP A 122 4.39 -1.22 -8.89
N ILE A 123 3.73 -0.41 -9.70
CA ILE A 123 4.19 -0.04 -11.04
C ILE A 123 5.40 0.91 -10.93
N LYS A 124 6.58 0.39 -11.18
CA LYS A 124 7.82 1.14 -11.03
C LYS A 124 7.90 2.34 -11.97
N GLY A 125 8.33 3.48 -11.43
CA GLY A 125 8.49 4.73 -12.19
C GLY A 125 7.26 5.63 -12.19
N LEU A 126 6.08 5.14 -11.80
CA LEU A 126 4.88 5.95 -11.59
C LEU A 126 4.84 6.49 -10.15
N SER A 127 5.75 7.41 -9.85
CA SER A 127 5.68 8.17 -8.60
C SER A 127 4.51 9.15 -8.60
N LYS A 128 4.09 9.62 -7.41
CA LYS A 128 3.04 10.63 -7.30
C LYS A 128 3.34 11.87 -8.15
N ALA A 129 4.59 12.35 -8.16
CA ALA A 129 5.01 13.49 -8.99
C ALA A 129 4.94 13.19 -10.50
N THR A 130 5.18 11.93 -10.90
CA THR A 130 4.98 11.51 -12.31
C THR A 130 3.50 11.52 -12.65
N LEU A 131 2.65 10.97 -11.78
CA LEU A 131 1.20 10.91 -11.97
C LEU A 131 0.57 12.32 -12.03
N GLU A 132 1.03 13.27 -11.20
CA GLU A 132 0.62 14.68 -11.26
C GLU A 132 0.88 15.27 -12.65
N LYS A 133 2.06 15.05 -13.23
CA LYS A 133 2.36 15.51 -14.58
C LYS A 133 1.49 14.86 -15.66
N LEU A 134 1.21 13.55 -15.52
CA LEU A 134 0.35 12.84 -16.48
C LEU A 134 -1.09 13.39 -16.47
N ILE A 135 -1.60 13.77 -15.30
CA ILE A 135 -2.90 14.44 -15.14
C ILE A 135 -2.84 15.85 -15.76
N GLU A 136 -1.81 16.63 -15.44
CA GLU A 136 -1.60 17.98 -15.97
C GLU A 136 -1.53 17.99 -17.51
N TRP A 137 -0.92 16.97 -18.13
CA TRP A 137 -0.88 16.84 -19.60
C TRP A 137 -2.19 16.32 -20.20
N GLY A 138 -3.17 15.95 -19.35
CA GLY A 138 -4.46 15.43 -19.81
C GLY A 138 -4.40 13.98 -20.33
N TRP A 139 -3.32 13.25 -20.03
CA TRP A 139 -3.16 11.86 -20.48
C TRP A 139 -3.81 10.84 -19.54
N VAL A 140 -4.05 11.24 -18.29
CA VAL A 140 -4.65 10.40 -17.25
C VAL A 140 -5.76 11.16 -16.55
N SER A 141 -6.97 10.64 -16.62
CA SER A 141 -8.19 11.13 -15.94
C SER A 141 -8.86 10.02 -15.12
N GLU A 142 -8.52 8.77 -15.39
CA GLU A 142 -9.06 7.58 -14.72
C GLU A 142 -7.95 6.53 -14.51
N LEU A 143 -8.23 5.51 -13.68
CA LEU A 143 -7.25 4.45 -13.40
C LEU A 143 -6.87 3.67 -14.68
N VAL A 144 -7.82 3.41 -15.56
CA VAL A 144 -7.61 2.64 -16.78
C VAL A 144 -6.68 3.34 -17.78
N ASP A 145 -6.57 4.68 -17.73
CA ASP A 145 -5.72 5.44 -18.65
C ASP A 145 -4.23 5.14 -18.48
N ILE A 146 -3.82 4.63 -17.31
CA ILE A 146 -2.45 4.13 -17.08
C ILE A 146 -2.05 3.11 -18.15
N TYR A 147 -2.98 2.27 -18.58
CA TYR A 147 -2.73 1.21 -19.59
C TYR A 147 -2.76 1.70 -21.03
N LYS A 148 -3.13 2.98 -21.26
CA LYS A 148 -3.10 3.65 -22.56
C LYS A 148 -1.85 4.52 -22.77
N LEU A 149 -1.01 4.68 -21.77
CA LEU A 149 0.16 5.59 -21.78
C LEU A 149 1.20 5.26 -22.87
N ALA A 150 1.21 4.04 -23.39
CA ALA A 150 2.04 3.68 -24.55
C ALA A 150 1.74 4.51 -25.79
N GLU A 151 0.50 5.01 -25.97
CA GLU A 151 0.09 5.86 -27.08
C GLU A 151 0.83 7.21 -27.10
N TYR A 152 1.24 7.69 -25.92
CA TYR A 152 1.94 8.95 -25.72
C TYR A 152 3.47 8.81 -25.71
N GLN A 153 4.04 7.61 -25.96
CA GLN A 153 5.47 7.34 -25.80
C GLN A 153 6.36 8.38 -26.50
N ASN A 154 6.06 8.70 -27.75
CA ASN A 154 6.85 9.64 -28.55
C ASN A 154 6.80 11.09 -28.04
N GLU A 155 5.68 11.49 -27.47
CA GLU A 155 5.53 12.80 -26.87
C GLU A 155 6.17 12.81 -25.47
N TRP A 156 6.01 11.73 -24.69
CA TRP A 156 6.52 11.61 -23.33
C TRP A 156 8.04 11.77 -23.26
N ILE A 157 8.77 11.16 -24.21
CA ILE A 157 10.25 11.28 -24.24
C ILE A 157 10.73 12.71 -24.51
N GLN A 158 9.87 13.60 -25.00
CA GLN A 158 10.18 15.02 -25.23
C GLN A 158 9.85 15.90 -24.01
N LYS A 159 9.12 15.36 -23.00
CA LYS A 159 8.75 16.13 -21.81
C LYS A 159 9.95 16.31 -20.88
N PRO A 160 10.09 17.48 -20.22
CA PRO A 160 11.17 17.74 -19.28
C PRO A 160 11.24 16.71 -18.15
N GLY A 161 12.44 16.15 -17.93
CA GLY A 161 12.68 15.16 -16.88
C GLY A 161 12.38 13.71 -17.29
N PHE A 162 12.00 13.47 -18.55
CA PHE A 162 11.81 12.14 -19.11
C PHE A 162 12.71 11.91 -20.32
N GLY A 163 13.35 10.76 -20.37
CA GLY A 163 14.16 10.34 -21.51
C GLY A 163 13.69 8.98 -22.02
N ALA A 164 14.12 8.59 -23.20
CA ALA A 164 13.70 7.34 -23.85
C ALA A 164 13.82 6.11 -22.93
N LYS A 165 14.94 6.00 -22.19
CA LYS A 165 15.18 4.87 -21.27
C LYS A 165 14.20 4.86 -20.08
N SER A 166 13.93 6.02 -19.48
CA SER A 166 13.01 6.10 -18.33
C SER A 166 11.57 5.80 -18.73
N VAL A 167 11.13 6.34 -19.88
CA VAL A 167 9.78 6.08 -20.42
C VAL A 167 9.64 4.59 -20.80
N ALA A 168 10.62 4.00 -21.47
CA ALA A 168 10.61 2.59 -21.80
C ALA A 168 10.50 1.71 -20.54
N ASN A 169 11.25 2.03 -19.48
CA ASN A 169 11.17 1.29 -18.20
C ASN A 169 9.78 1.40 -17.55
N ILE A 170 9.17 2.60 -17.58
CA ILE A 170 7.82 2.80 -17.04
C ILE A 170 6.80 1.99 -17.85
N LEU A 171 6.84 2.05 -19.17
CA LEU A 171 5.93 1.30 -20.04
C LEU A 171 6.09 -0.21 -19.86
N THR A 172 7.32 -0.70 -19.69
CA THR A 172 7.59 -2.12 -19.35
C THR A 172 6.97 -2.49 -17.99
N ALA A 173 7.06 -1.61 -17.00
CA ALA A 173 6.47 -1.86 -15.69
C ALA A 173 4.92 -1.83 -15.74
N ILE A 174 4.34 -0.96 -16.57
CA ILE A 174 2.88 -0.94 -16.81
C ILE A 174 2.44 -2.24 -17.47
N GLU A 175 3.14 -2.71 -18.49
CA GLU A 175 2.81 -3.96 -19.17
C GLU A 175 2.90 -5.16 -18.21
N ALA A 176 3.96 -5.23 -17.41
CA ALA A 176 4.12 -6.27 -16.39
C ALA A 176 3.00 -6.25 -15.33
N SER A 177 2.35 -5.11 -15.10
CA SER A 177 1.27 -4.98 -14.13
C SER A 177 -0.10 -5.46 -14.63
N LYS A 178 -0.23 -5.88 -15.90
CA LYS A 178 -1.50 -6.33 -16.50
C LYS A 178 -1.94 -7.72 -16.02
N SER A 179 -1.07 -8.49 -15.40
CA SER A 179 -1.39 -9.82 -14.87
C SER A 179 -1.05 -9.91 -13.37
N PRO A 180 -1.69 -9.11 -12.51
CA PRO A 180 -1.46 -9.18 -11.08
C PRO A 180 -2.15 -10.40 -10.48
N THR A 181 -1.76 -10.79 -9.27
CA THR A 181 -2.58 -11.72 -8.48
C THR A 181 -3.91 -11.07 -8.12
N LEU A 182 -4.97 -11.87 -7.95
CA LEU A 182 -6.29 -11.36 -7.54
C LEU A 182 -6.21 -10.55 -6.24
N GLN A 183 -5.39 -10.99 -5.28
CA GLN A 183 -5.11 -10.25 -4.04
C GLN A 183 -4.54 -8.85 -4.32
N ALA A 184 -3.53 -8.75 -5.19
CA ALA A 184 -2.89 -7.47 -5.50
C ALA A 184 -3.86 -6.55 -6.24
N PHE A 185 -4.67 -7.09 -7.16
CA PHE A 185 -5.70 -6.35 -7.87
C PHE A 185 -6.73 -5.77 -6.90
N ILE A 186 -7.37 -6.59 -6.04
CA ILE A 186 -8.35 -6.10 -5.05
C ILE A 186 -7.72 -5.06 -4.10
N SER A 187 -6.50 -5.31 -3.62
CA SER A 187 -5.78 -4.34 -2.77
C SER A 187 -5.55 -3.01 -3.48
N SER A 188 -5.29 -3.03 -4.80
CA SER A 188 -5.01 -1.83 -5.58
C SER A 188 -6.23 -0.93 -5.78
N LEU A 189 -7.44 -1.47 -5.74
CA LEU A 189 -8.69 -0.72 -5.90
C LEU A 189 -8.88 0.34 -4.82
N GLY A 190 -8.28 0.14 -3.65
CA GLY A 190 -8.33 1.08 -2.54
C GLY A 190 -9.69 1.13 -1.85
N ILE A 191 -10.44 0.04 -1.83
CA ILE A 191 -11.65 -0.11 -1.02
C ILE A 191 -11.32 0.25 0.43
N PRO A 192 -12.09 1.14 1.08
CA PRO A 192 -11.84 1.51 2.47
C PRO A 192 -11.75 0.27 3.38
N LEU A 193 -10.82 0.28 4.31
CA LEU A 193 -10.54 -0.81 5.26
C LEU A 193 -10.02 -2.12 4.64
N ILE A 194 -10.03 -2.27 3.31
CA ILE A 194 -9.56 -3.45 2.60
C ILE A 194 -8.18 -3.18 2.01
N GLY A 195 -7.16 -3.43 2.80
CA GLY A 195 -5.75 -3.38 2.37
C GLY A 195 -5.20 -4.78 2.09
N LYS A 196 -3.88 -4.90 1.91
CA LYS A 196 -3.20 -6.16 1.54
C LYS A 196 -3.59 -7.35 2.43
N SER A 197 -3.67 -7.17 3.74
CA SER A 197 -4.02 -8.25 4.67
C SER A 197 -5.47 -8.72 4.48
N MET A 198 -6.41 -7.79 4.34
CA MET A 198 -7.82 -8.13 4.14
C MET A 198 -8.07 -8.68 2.73
N SER A 199 -7.38 -8.17 1.72
CA SER A 199 -7.43 -8.76 0.36
C SER A 199 -6.89 -10.19 0.35
N LYS A 200 -5.83 -10.48 1.12
CA LYS A 200 -5.31 -11.84 1.28
C LYS A 200 -6.33 -12.79 1.91
N GLU A 201 -7.08 -12.29 2.90
CA GLU A 201 -8.13 -13.09 3.53
C GLU A 201 -9.32 -13.31 2.58
N LEU A 202 -9.72 -12.25 1.88
CA LEU A 202 -10.85 -12.30 0.94
C LEU A 202 -10.62 -13.33 -0.18
N VAL A 203 -9.41 -13.38 -0.77
CA VAL A 203 -9.11 -14.31 -1.87
C VAL A 203 -9.02 -15.78 -1.45
N LYS A 204 -9.13 -16.11 -0.19
CA LYS A 204 -9.33 -17.49 0.25
C LYS A 204 -10.74 -18.01 -0.03
N SER A 205 -11.70 -17.10 -0.21
CA SER A 205 -13.13 -17.39 -0.38
C SER A 205 -13.66 -17.02 -1.76
N ILE A 206 -12.81 -16.47 -2.64
CA ILE A 206 -13.17 -16.09 -4.01
C ILE A 206 -12.06 -16.49 -4.97
N ASN A 207 -12.43 -16.91 -6.18
CA ASN A 207 -11.48 -17.38 -7.19
C ASN A 207 -11.23 -16.34 -8.29
N SER A 208 -12.17 -15.40 -8.49
CA SER A 208 -12.06 -14.37 -9.53
C SER A 208 -12.66 -13.03 -9.10
N TYR A 209 -12.34 -11.98 -9.87
CA TYR A 209 -12.94 -10.67 -9.65
C TYR A 209 -14.44 -10.66 -9.97
N GLU A 210 -14.86 -11.40 -10.97
CA GLU A 210 -16.29 -11.54 -11.32
C GLU A 210 -17.09 -12.19 -10.19
N GLU A 211 -16.54 -13.23 -9.55
CA GLU A 211 -17.16 -13.85 -8.38
C GLU A 211 -17.28 -12.83 -7.23
N PHE A 212 -16.20 -12.07 -6.98
CA PHE A 212 -16.25 -11.00 -5.98
C PHE A 212 -17.31 -9.96 -6.31
N ARG A 213 -17.38 -9.47 -7.56
CA ARG A 213 -18.40 -8.51 -8.00
C ARG A 213 -19.81 -9.04 -7.85
N LYS A 214 -20.05 -10.30 -8.20
CA LYS A 214 -21.34 -10.98 -7.98
C LYS A 214 -21.73 -10.98 -6.50
N MET A 215 -20.82 -11.34 -5.61
CA MET A 215 -21.06 -11.32 -4.16
C MET A 215 -21.40 -9.90 -3.67
N VAL A 216 -20.73 -8.87 -4.18
CA VAL A 216 -21.03 -7.47 -3.86
C VAL A 216 -22.44 -7.09 -4.31
N ASP A 217 -22.81 -7.42 -5.54
CA ASP A 217 -24.13 -7.08 -6.13
C ASP A 217 -25.27 -7.83 -5.42
N GLU A 218 -25.02 -9.06 -4.99
CA GLU A 218 -25.96 -9.89 -4.21
C GLU A 218 -25.99 -9.49 -2.71
N LYS A 219 -25.20 -8.48 -2.29
CA LYS A 219 -25.09 -8.05 -0.88
C LYS A 219 -24.68 -9.16 0.07
N PHE A 220 -23.74 -10.01 -0.37
CA PHE A 220 -23.17 -11.05 0.48
C PHE A 220 -22.61 -10.45 1.77
N ASP A 221 -22.90 -11.10 2.90
CA ASP A 221 -22.39 -10.69 4.20
C ASP A 221 -20.96 -11.20 4.41
N PHE A 222 -19.98 -10.30 4.21
CA PHE A 222 -18.57 -10.62 4.39
C PHE A 222 -18.17 -10.75 5.87
N SER A 223 -19.03 -10.41 6.85
CA SER A 223 -18.70 -10.48 8.27
C SER A 223 -18.39 -11.91 8.76
N HIS A 224 -18.80 -12.93 8.00
CA HIS A 224 -18.48 -14.33 8.25
C HIS A 224 -17.02 -14.71 7.92
N LEU A 225 -16.30 -13.86 7.18
CA LEU A 225 -14.88 -14.09 6.85
C LEU A 225 -13.99 -13.64 8.02
N ASP A 226 -12.87 -14.34 8.19
CA ASP A 226 -11.94 -14.04 9.27
C ASP A 226 -11.39 -12.61 9.17
N GLY A 227 -11.47 -11.88 10.27
CA GLY A 227 -11.04 -10.48 10.36
C GLY A 227 -11.98 -9.46 9.70
N PHE A 228 -13.13 -9.89 9.14
CA PHE A 228 -14.15 -8.97 8.65
C PHE A 228 -15.20 -8.69 9.74
N ALA A 229 -15.65 -7.45 9.77
CA ALA A 229 -16.75 -6.98 10.61
C ALA A 229 -17.70 -6.15 9.74
N ASP A 230 -18.84 -5.75 10.28
CA ASP A 230 -19.89 -4.99 9.58
C ASP A 230 -19.32 -3.78 8.84
N SER A 231 -18.40 -3.03 9.45
CA SER A 231 -17.78 -1.84 8.83
C SER A 231 -17.01 -2.15 7.56
N LYS A 232 -16.40 -3.33 7.44
CA LYS A 232 -15.70 -3.74 6.21
C LYS A 232 -16.68 -4.24 5.15
N THR A 233 -17.71 -4.95 5.57
CA THR A 233 -18.81 -5.38 4.71
C THR A 233 -19.51 -4.16 4.08
N GLU A 234 -19.85 -3.16 4.89
CA GLU A 234 -20.43 -1.91 4.41
C GLU A 234 -19.48 -1.14 3.47
N ALA A 235 -18.18 -1.12 3.77
CA ALA A 235 -17.19 -0.47 2.92
C ALA A 235 -17.09 -1.15 1.55
N ILE A 236 -17.19 -2.48 1.48
CA ILE A 236 -17.25 -3.24 0.22
C ILE A 236 -18.55 -2.92 -0.53
N TRP A 237 -19.69 -2.96 0.12
CA TRP A 237 -20.99 -2.71 -0.53
C TRP A 237 -21.17 -1.30 -1.08
N ASN A 238 -20.56 -0.29 -0.42
CA ASN A 238 -20.71 1.12 -0.73
C ASN A 238 -19.57 1.66 -1.61
N PHE A 239 -18.62 0.83 -2.02
CA PHE A 239 -17.53 1.24 -2.89
C PHE A 239 -18.03 1.47 -4.33
N ASP A 240 -17.50 2.50 -4.99
CA ASP A 240 -17.79 2.77 -6.40
C ASP A 240 -16.88 1.94 -7.29
N TYR A 241 -17.41 0.88 -7.88
CA TYR A 241 -16.69 -0.08 -8.69
C TYR A 241 -16.51 0.33 -10.16
N ARG A 242 -17.10 1.44 -10.63
CA ARG A 242 -17.02 1.84 -12.05
C ARG A 242 -15.60 1.87 -12.61
N GLN A 243 -14.67 2.51 -11.91
CA GLN A 243 -13.27 2.54 -12.35
C GLN A 243 -12.58 1.17 -12.18
N ALA A 244 -12.94 0.41 -11.15
CA ALA A 244 -12.41 -0.94 -10.91
C ALA A 244 -12.82 -1.90 -12.04
N ASP A 245 -14.08 -1.87 -12.42
CA ASP A 245 -14.61 -2.69 -13.52
C ASP A 245 -13.96 -2.30 -14.87
N ALA A 246 -13.78 -0.99 -15.14
CA ALA A 246 -13.07 -0.51 -16.33
C ALA A 246 -11.59 -0.95 -16.37
N VAL A 247 -10.90 -0.94 -15.21
CA VAL A 247 -9.52 -1.43 -15.13
C VAL A 247 -9.46 -2.94 -15.32
N TYR A 248 -10.42 -3.68 -14.80
CA TYR A 248 -10.46 -5.14 -14.91
C TYR A 248 -10.42 -5.62 -16.36
N GLU A 249 -11.07 -4.91 -17.28
CA GLU A 249 -11.03 -5.21 -18.72
C GLU A 249 -9.63 -5.02 -19.33
N ALA A 250 -8.82 -4.11 -18.78
CA ALA A 250 -7.45 -3.85 -19.25
C ALA A 250 -6.41 -4.73 -18.53
N VAL A 251 -6.73 -5.17 -17.31
CA VAL A 251 -5.87 -5.95 -16.41
C VAL A 251 -6.53 -7.32 -16.26
N LYS A 252 -5.81 -8.40 -16.52
CA LYS A 252 -6.33 -9.76 -16.33
C LYS A 252 -5.70 -10.37 -15.09
N PRO A 253 -6.28 -10.19 -13.90
CA PRO A 253 -5.77 -10.80 -12.69
C PRO A 253 -5.71 -12.32 -12.84
N LEU A 254 -4.63 -12.92 -12.39
CA LEU A 254 -4.51 -14.37 -12.34
C LEU A 254 -5.61 -14.93 -11.42
N GLN A 255 -6.36 -15.91 -11.93
CA GLN A 255 -7.35 -16.61 -11.13
C GLN A 255 -6.67 -17.36 -9.99
N ALA A 256 -7.39 -17.57 -8.89
CA ALA A 256 -6.81 -18.21 -7.70
C ALA A 256 -6.30 -19.63 -7.99
N GLU A 257 -6.90 -20.36 -8.91
CA GLU A 257 -6.45 -21.69 -9.33
C GLU A 257 -5.12 -21.66 -10.10
N GLU A 258 -4.87 -20.61 -10.92
CA GLU A 258 -3.58 -20.43 -11.60
C GLU A 258 -2.47 -20.01 -10.61
N ALA A 259 -2.86 -19.37 -9.50
CA ALA A 259 -1.95 -19.02 -8.41
C ALA A 259 -1.65 -20.20 -7.46
N VAL A 260 -2.59 -21.16 -7.32
CA VAL A 260 -2.46 -22.31 -6.40
C VAL A 260 -1.50 -23.37 -6.91
N ASP A 261 -1.45 -23.60 -8.21
CA ASP A 261 -0.53 -24.62 -8.78
C ASP A 261 0.95 -24.23 -8.66
N ASN A 262 1.23 -22.94 -8.40
CA ASN A 262 2.59 -22.43 -8.20
C ASN A 262 2.88 -21.86 -6.79
N GLN A 263 1.89 -21.63 -5.93
CA GLN A 263 2.08 -20.93 -4.64
C GLN A 263 2.27 -21.83 -3.42
N ASN A 264 1.92 -23.10 -3.48
CA ASN A 264 1.95 -23.99 -2.31
C ASN A 264 2.87 -25.22 -2.46
N SER A 265 3.80 -25.19 -3.41
CA SER A 265 4.77 -26.29 -3.58
C SER A 265 5.60 -26.55 -2.32
N LEU A 266 5.66 -25.60 -1.39
CA LEU A 266 6.41 -25.67 -0.14
C LEU A 266 5.52 -25.59 1.12
N ALA A 267 4.21 -25.71 1.01
CA ALA A 267 3.32 -25.67 2.16
C ALA A 267 3.65 -26.78 3.15
N GLY A 268 3.89 -26.39 4.40
CA GLY A 268 4.27 -27.31 5.49
C GLY A 268 5.77 -27.61 5.58
N TYR A 269 6.59 -27.21 4.61
CA TYR A 269 8.04 -27.38 4.68
C TYR A 269 8.70 -26.30 5.54
N THR A 270 9.59 -26.75 6.41
CA THR A 270 10.48 -25.89 7.23
C THR A 270 11.91 -25.98 6.70
N ILE A 271 12.46 -24.88 6.26
CA ILE A 271 13.70 -24.79 5.49
C ILE A 271 14.74 -23.95 6.22
N VAL A 272 15.99 -24.36 6.19
CA VAL A 272 17.13 -23.59 6.69
C VAL A 272 18.03 -23.20 5.54
N ILE A 273 18.49 -21.95 5.51
CA ILE A 273 19.44 -21.44 4.51
C ILE A 273 20.80 -21.19 5.17
N THR A 274 21.87 -21.71 4.56
CA THR A 274 23.25 -21.45 4.99
C THR A 274 24.20 -21.35 3.79
N GLY A 275 25.43 -20.91 4.02
CA GLY A 275 26.45 -20.79 2.97
C GLY A 275 26.26 -19.54 2.09
N LYS A 276 27.01 -19.51 0.97
CA LYS A 276 26.98 -18.44 -0.04
C LYS A 276 26.00 -18.81 -1.13
N LEU A 277 25.10 -17.89 -1.46
CA LEU A 277 24.14 -18.04 -2.55
C LEU A 277 24.80 -17.64 -3.88
N VAL A 278 24.31 -18.21 -4.99
CA VAL A 278 24.79 -17.99 -6.35
C VAL A 278 23.71 -17.36 -7.24
N ASN A 279 22.48 -17.87 -7.17
CA ASN A 279 21.37 -17.44 -8.04
C ASN A 279 20.57 -16.29 -7.42
N PHE A 280 20.50 -16.18 -6.09
CA PHE A 280 19.84 -15.09 -5.39
C PHE A 280 20.85 -14.08 -4.83
N LYS A 281 20.53 -12.79 -4.90
CA LYS A 281 21.40 -11.69 -4.43
C LYS A 281 21.73 -11.78 -2.93
N ASN A 282 20.79 -12.30 -2.13
CA ASN A 282 20.94 -12.45 -0.69
C ASN A 282 19.93 -13.44 -0.12
N ARG A 283 20.13 -13.83 1.16
CA ARG A 283 19.25 -14.78 1.86
C ARG A 283 17.81 -14.30 1.97
N GLY A 284 17.58 -12.99 2.14
CA GLY A 284 16.24 -12.42 2.23
C GLY A 284 15.43 -12.59 0.95
N GLN A 285 16.09 -12.53 -0.21
CA GLN A 285 15.43 -12.75 -1.50
C GLN A 285 15.02 -14.23 -1.68
N LEU A 286 15.89 -15.19 -1.34
CA LEU A 286 15.55 -16.61 -1.36
C LEU A 286 14.48 -16.95 -0.32
N GLN A 287 14.56 -16.38 0.89
CA GLN A 287 13.54 -16.52 1.92
C GLN A 287 12.17 -16.03 1.44
N ALA A 288 12.11 -14.84 0.83
CA ALA A 288 10.87 -14.30 0.28
C ALA A 288 10.28 -15.20 -0.82
N ALA A 289 11.13 -15.83 -1.66
CA ALA A 289 10.69 -16.78 -2.68
C ALA A 289 10.12 -18.07 -2.06
N ILE A 290 10.76 -18.60 -1.01
CA ILE A 290 10.27 -19.76 -0.25
C ILE A 290 8.94 -19.46 0.44
N GLU A 291 8.84 -18.31 1.13
CA GLU A 291 7.63 -17.91 1.83
C GLU A 291 6.47 -17.63 0.87
N ALA A 292 6.76 -17.10 -0.32
CA ALA A 292 5.77 -16.93 -1.39
C ALA A 292 5.19 -18.27 -1.88
N LYS A 293 5.93 -19.37 -1.71
CA LYS A 293 5.50 -20.74 -2.04
C LYS A 293 4.93 -21.52 -0.83
N GLY A 294 4.64 -20.81 0.28
CA GLY A 294 4.03 -21.37 1.49
C GLY A 294 5.03 -22.07 2.43
N GLY A 295 6.33 -22.04 2.13
CA GLY A 295 7.38 -22.59 2.98
C GLY A 295 7.71 -21.68 4.17
N LYS A 296 8.27 -22.27 5.22
CA LYS A 296 8.75 -21.55 6.42
C LYS A 296 10.26 -21.57 6.49
N VAL A 297 10.90 -20.40 6.58
CA VAL A 297 12.36 -20.31 6.75
C VAL A 297 12.69 -20.07 8.22
N VAL A 298 13.61 -20.90 8.77
CA VAL A 298 14.06 -20.80 10.16
C VAL A 298 15.57 -20.65 10.26
N GLY A 299 16.03 -20.12 11.39
CA GLY A 299 17.44 -19.77 11.59
C GLY A 299 18.35 -20.95 11.95
N SER A 300 17.80 -22.05 12.49
CA SER A 300 18.56 -23.19 13.00
C SER A 300 17.96 -24.52 12.56
N VAL A 301 18.82 -25.51 12.38
CA VAL A 301 18.43 -26.89 12.04
C VAL A 301 17.89 -27.59 13.29
N SER A 302 16.74 -28.27 13.14
CA SER A 302 16.07 -29.04 14.20
C SER A 302 15.36 -30.26 13.58
N ASN A 303 14.79 -31.14 14.41
CA ASN A 303 14.01 -32.28 13.93
C ASN A 303 12.82 -31.94 13.05
N ASN A 304 12.37 -30.68 13.11
CA ASN A 304 11.27 -30.17 12.29
C ASN A 304 11.77 -29.48 11.00
N THR A 305 13.04 -29.61 10.64
CA THR A 305 13.61 -29.06 9.42
C THR A 305 13.56 -30.10 8.30
N ASP A 306 12.94 -29.75 7.17
CA ASP A 306 12.79 -30.65 6.02
C ASP A 306 13.98 -30.59 5.07
N PHE A 307 14.55 -29.38 4.86
CA PHE A 307 15.69 -29.15 3.98
C PHE A 307 16.66 -28.15 4.57
N LEU A 308 17.97 -28.39 4.32
CA LEU A 308 19.02 -27.40 4.46
C LEU A 308 19.50 -26.98 3.06
N ILE A 309 19.34 -25.72 2.70
CA ILE A 309 19.90 -25.19 1.45
C ILE A 309 21.31 -24.70 1.71
N ASN A 310 22.28 -25.36 1.03
CA ASN A 310 23.69 -24.98 1.04
C ASN A 310 24.39 -25.43 -0.25
N ASN A 311 24.98 -24.48 -0.99
CA ASN A 311 25.75 -24.80 -2.21
C ASN A 311 27.05 -25.58 -1.92
N ASP A 312 27.57 -25.50 -0.69
CA ASP A 312 28.66 -26.34 -0.21
C ASP A 312 28.11 -27.43 0.73
N ASN A 313 27.61 -28.51 0.14
CA ASN A 313 27.02 -29.64 0.86
C ASN A 313 28.04 -30.46 1.68
N LYS A 314 29.34 -30.29 1.42
CA LYS A 314 30.47 -30.91 2.17
C LYS A 314 31.05 -30.02 3.25
N SER A 315 30.49 -28.83 3.43
CA SER A 315 30.91 -27.86 4.44
C SER A 315 30.84 -28.42 5.88
N ASN A 316 31.84 -28.16 6.69
CA ASN A 316 31.85 -28.51 8.12
C ASN A 316 31.15 -27.43 8.99
N SER A 317 30.27 -26.62 8.43
CA SER A 317 29.51 -25.64 9.19
C SER A 317 28.61 -26.32 10.23
N ALA A 318 28.38 -25.66 11.35
CA ALA A 318 27.52 -26.18 12.43
C ALA A 318 26.16 -26.64 11.94
N LYS A 319 25.58 -25.93 10.94
CA LYS A 319 24.28 -26.29 10.33
C LYS A 319 24.38 -27.55 9.46
N ASN A 320 25.44 -27.71 8.67
CA ASN A 320 25.64 -28.93 7.88
C ASN A 320 25.83 -30.16 8.79
N VAL A 321 26.66 -30.03 9.83
CA VAL A 321 26.88 -31.11 10.81
C VAL A 321 25.56 -31.45 11.53
N ALA A 322 24.77 -30.45 11.91
CA ALA A 322 23.46 -30.71 12.52
C ALA A 322 22.48 -31.40 11.57
N ALA A 323 22.42 -30.98 10.29
CA ALA A 323 21.55 -31.58 9.29
C ALA A 323 21.96 -33.06 9.04
N GLN A 324 23.24 -33.34 8.92
CA GLN A 324 23.76 -34.71 8.77
C GLN A 324 23.41 -35.61 9.96
N LYS A 325 23.56 -35.09 11.21
CA LYS A 325 23.20 -35.84 12.42
C LYS A 325 21.72 -36.19 12.50
N LEU A 326 20.86 -35.30 11.95
CA LEU A 326 19.41 -35.46 11.97
C LEU A 326 18.86 -36.10 10.68
N ASN A 327 19.76 -36.56 9.78
CA ASN A 327 19.40 -37.09 8.46
C ASN A 327 18.54 -36.16 7.61
N ILE A 328 18.74 -34.85 7.75
CA ILE A 328 18.03 -33.81 6.97
C ILE A 328 18.75 -33.64 5.63
N PRO A 329 18.02 -33.70 4.49
CA PRO A 329 18.60 -33.50 3.18
C PRO A 329 19.28 -32.13 3.05
N ILE A 330 20.53 -32.12 2.57
CA ILE A 330 21.26 -30.89 2.22
C ILE A 330 21.24 -30.79 0.70
N ILE A 331 20.60 -29.77 0.17
CA ILE A 331 20.45 -29.55 -1.27
C ILE A 331 21.03 -28.20 -1.68
N THR A 332 21.48 -28.11 -2.92
CA THR A 332 22.01 -26.88 -3.47
C THR A 332 20.88 -25.90 -3.79
N GLU A 333 21.22 -24.63 -3.92
CA GLU A 333 20.26 -23.57 -4.35
C GLU A 333 19.64 -23.90 -5.72
N SER A 334 20.44 -24.46 -6.66
CA SER A 334 19.96 -24.82 -7.98
C SER A 334 18.99 -26.00 -7.94
N GLU A 335 19.32 -27.07 -7.21
CA GLU A 335 18.42 -28.22 -7.01
C GLU A 335 17.11 -27.82 -6.33
N PHE A 336 17.19 -26.91 -5.36
CA PHE A 336 16.00 -26.40 -4.70
C PHE A 336 15.12 -25.57 -5.65
N THR A 337 15.74 -24.68 -6.44
CA THR A 337 15.01 -23.81 -7.40
C THR A 337 14.33 -24.65 -8.49
N GLU A 338 15.04 -25.64 -9.03
CA GLU A 338 14.51 -26.53 -10.07
C GLU A 338 13.33 -27.39 -9.58
N ARG A 339 13.32 -27.75 -8.28
CA ARG A 339 12.30 -28.66 -7.71
C ARG A 339 11.06 -27.91 -7.18
N PHE A 340 11.21 -26.68 -6.72
CA PHE A 340 10.17 -26.03 -5.90
C PHE A 340 9.84 -24.59 -6.31
N LEU A 341 10.69 -23.90 -7.07
CA LEU A 341 10.48 -22.52 -7.50
C LEU A 341 10.26 -22.41 -9.00
#